data_147eabb3801f5a3c7b46137d3225d7ed
#
_entry.id   147eabb3801f5a3c7b46137d3225d7ed
#
_cell.length_a   1.000
_cell.length_b   1.000
_cell.length_c   1.000
_cell.angle_alpha   90.00
_cell.angle_beta   90.00
_cell.angle_gamma   90.00
#
_symmetry.space_group_name_H-M   'P 1'
#
loop_
_entity.id
_entity.type
_entity.pdbx_description
1 polymer ?
#
loop_
_entity_poly.entity_id
_entity_poly.type
_entity_poly.pdbx_seq_one_letter_code
_entity_poly.pdbx_strand_id
1 'polypeptide(L)'
;MHNEFYDKYEIIKELSCSTHSKVYLVRHRILDVYRVAKIFSGNQQDARRLMKEAHLIKNLKHPHIPVIYDIEQNIGEDNSSICIIEEYIDGKSLRQYVHDETDTRGYLSVHEICRIGIELCCILEYLHGFNGNGILHMDIKPDNIMLDINGKVKLIDFDNAVAGNAGVSVDSGSPLYAAPEQYNREKAVIQSDIYSLGMVILFMVSHGHIVTDENHKLSEISSRYSSLYHVINKSLHHEWGLRYSSVTYLKQELQSIMNWGGGTDEKLSYIIQVAGDKAGIGTTHTVMCMAHFFKKNGISCVVVDMSGNRR
;
A
#
# COMPACT_ATOMS: atom_id res chain seq x y z
N MET A 1 -31.55 6.45 -30.80
CA MET A 1 -30.76 5.21 -30.77
C MET A 1 -30.89 4.60 -29.37
N HIS A 2 -31.23 3.31 -29.29
CA HIS A 2 -31.24 2.60 -28.02
C HIS A 2 -29.81 2.54 -27.50
N ASN A 3 -29.57 2.97 -26.28
CA ASN A 3 -28.25 2.89 -25.69
C ASN A 3 -28.23 1.63 -24.80
N GLU A 4 -27.59 0.57 -25.32
CA GLU A 4 -27.54 -0.75 -24.67
C GLU A 4 -27.09 -0.71 -23.21
N PHE A 5 -26.28 0.26 -22.84
CA PHE A 5 -25.84 0.43 -21.44
C PHE A 5 -27.04 0.69 -20.51
N TYR A 6 -27.92 1.64 -20.84
CA TYR A 6 -29.06 2.00 -19.97
C TYR A 6 -30.17 0.93 -19.97
N ASP A 7 -30.20 0.07 -21.00
CA ASP A 7 -31.08 -1.09 -21.01
C ASP A 7 -30.62 -2.17 -20.03
N LYS A 8 -29.28 -2.32 -19.86
CA LYS A 8 -28.66 -3.30 -18.96
C LYS A 8 -28.51 -2.77 -17.54
N TYR A 9 -28.16 -1.50 -17.38
CA TYR A 9 -27.76 -0.91 -16.09
C TYR A 9 -28.60 0.29 -15.70
N GLU A 10 -28.95 0.36 -14.45
CA GLU A 10 -29.58 1.51 -13.78
C GLU A 10 -28.50 2.23 -12.94
N ILE A 11 -28.32 3.53 -13.16
CA ILE A 11 -27.44 4.35 -12.35
C ILE A 11 -28.10 4.60 -11.01
N ILE A 12 -27.44 4.19 -9.92
CA ILE A 12 -27.93 4.37 -8.55
C ILE A 12 -27.37 5.65 -7.93
N LYS A 13 -26.04 5.86 -8.02
CA LYS A 13 -25.38 7.07 -7.52
C LYS A 13 -24.01 7.27 -8.16
N GLU A 14 -23.53 8.51 -8.19
CA GLU A 14 -22.15 8.83 -8.51
C GLU A 14 -21.28 8.53 -7.29
N LEU A 15 -20.17 7.82 -7.51
CA LEU A 15 -19.18 7.48 -6.49
C LEU A 15 -18.01 8.46 -6.50
N SER A 16 -17.55 8.83 -7.70
CA SER A 16 -16.50 9.84 -7.88
C SER A 16 -16.60 10.48 -9.27
N CYS A 17 -16.04 11.69 -9.37
CA CYS A 17 -15.94 12.44 -10.61
C CYS A 17 -14.57 13.07 -10.72
N SER A 18 -13.92 12.91 -11.87
CA SER A 18 -12.69 13.58 -12.25
C SER A 18 -12.87 14.35 -13.56
N THR A 19 -11.84 15.03 -14.02
CA THR A 19 -11.86 15.75 -15.31
C THR A 19 -12.10 14.84 -16.52
N HIS A 20 -11.75 13.56 -16.44
CA HIS A 20 -11.76 12.63 -17.56
C HIS A 20 -12.63 11.38 -17.34
N SER A 21 -13.05 11.11 -16.10
CA SER A 21 -13.84 9.92 -15.77
C SER A 21 -14.87 10.19 -14.70
N LYS A 22 -15.99 9.49 -14.81
CA LYS A 22 -17.02 9.44 -13.77
C LYS A 22 -17.24 7.99 -13.37
N VAL A 23 -17.32 7.75 -12.08
CA VAL A 23 -17.52 6.41 -11.51
C VAL A 23 -18.88 6.36 -10.86
N TYR A 24 -19.69 5.39 -11.27
CA TYR A 24 -21.05 5.22 -10.78
C TYR A 24 -21.25 3.85 -10.15
N LEU A 25 -22.03 3.83 -9.08
CA LEU A 25 -22.68 2.60 -8.64
C LEU A 25 -23.86 2.36 -9.57
N VAL A 26 -23.89 1.20 -10.20
CA VAL A 26 -24.97 0.77 -11.08
C VAL A 26 -25.55 -0.55 -10.61
N ARG A 27 -26.83 -0.80 -10.96
CA ARG A 27 -27.52 -2.07 -10.74
C ARG A 27 -27.83 -2.72 -12.06
N HIS A 28 -27.41 -3.96 -12.24
CA HIS A 28 -27.77 -4.72 -13.43
C HIS A 28 -29.24 -5.12 -13.39
N ARG A 29 -30.05 -4.62 -14.32
CA ARG A 29 -31.53 -4.70 -14.26
C ARG A 29 -32.06 -6.13 -14.20
N ILE A 30 -31.46 -7.06 -14.94
CA ILE A 30 -31.91 -8.46 -15.01
C ILE A 30 -31.33 -9.28 -13.86
N LEU A 31 -30.04 -9.13 -13.56
CA LEU A 31 -29.35 -9.96 -12.57
C LEU A 31 -29.58 -9.45 -11.13
N ASP A 32 -30.06 -8.24 -10.97
CA ASP A 32 -30.30 -7.57 -9.68
C ASP A 32 -29.06 -7.53 -8.80
N VAL A 33 -27.90 -7.19 -9.40
CA VAL A 33 -26.60 -7.11 -8.71
C VAL A 33 -25.98 -5.75 -8.94
N TYR A 34 -25.27 -5.28 -7.90
CA TYR A 34 -24.51 -4.04 -8.00
C TYR A 34 -23.17 -4.22 -8.73
N ARG A 35 -22.79 -3.20 -9.49
CA ARG A 35 -21.54 -3.09 -10.23
C ARG A 35 -21.00 -1.65 -10.12
N VAL A 36 -19.74 -1.48 -10.48
CA VAL A 36 -19.15 -0.17 -10.70
C VAL A 36 -19.06 0.06 -12.22
N ALA A 37 -19.54 1.21 -12.67
CA ALA A 37 -19.39 1.67 -14.04
C ALA A 37 -18.43 2.86 -14.07
N LYS A 38 -17.24 2.69 -14.62
CA LYS A 38 -16.23 3.72 -14.82
C LYS A 38 -16.37 4.25 -16.25
N ILE A 39 -17.01 5.41 -16.40
CA ILE A 39 -17.33 6.02 -17.69
C ILE A 39 -16.31 7.11 -17.99
N PHE A 40 -15.73 7.02 -19.16
CA PHE A 40 -14.78 8.01 -19.67
C PHE A 40 -15.43 8.77 -20.81
N SER A 41 -15.44 10.09 -20.66
CA SER A 41 -15.90 11.03 -21.68
C SER A 41 -14.70 11.90 -22.03
N GLY A 42 -14.06 11.64 -23.17
CA GLY A 42 -12.86 12.37 -23.52
C GLY A 42 -12.37 12.09 -24.94
N ASN A 43 -11.18 12.59 -25.26
CA ASN A 43 -10.56 12.43 -26.57
C ASN A 43 -10.08 10.98 -26.80
N GLN A 44 -9.66 10.68 -28.03
CA GLN A 44 -9.13 9.35 -28.38
C GLN A 44 -7.94 8.89 -27.52
N GLN A 45 -7.22 9.81 -26.89
CA GLN A 45 -6.07 9.51 -26.05
C GLN A 45 -6.51 8.91 -24.71
N ASP A 46 -7.57 9.43 -24.11
CA ASP A 46 -8.16 8.94 -22.86
C ASP A 46 -8.82 7.57 -23.08
N ALA A 47 -9.52 7.40 -24.17
CA ALA A 47 -10.07 6.10 -24.57
C ALA A 47 -8.97 5.01 -24.75
N ARG A 48 -7.80 5.38 -25.30
CA ARG A 48 -6.67 4.45 -25.43
C ARG A 48 -6.05 4.09 -24.08
N ARG A 49 -5.98 5.02 -23.14
CA ARG A 49 -5.50 4.75 -21.77
C ARG A 49 -6.40 3.73 -21.09
N LEU A 50 -7.70 3.96 -21.13
CA LEU A 50 -8.68 3.06 -20.57
C LEU A 50 -8.61 1.65 -21.18
N MET A 51 -8.56 1.56 -22.50
CA MET A 51 -8.43 0.26 -23.17
C MET A 51 -7.13 -0.44 -22.80
N LYS A 52 -6.03 0.32 -22.57
CA LYS A 52 -4.77 -0.23 -22.09
C LYS A 52 -4.92 -0.80 -20.68
N GLU A 53 -5.55 -0.08 -19.75
CA GLU A 53 -5.87 -0.56 -18.41
C GLU A 53 -6.69 -1.85 -18.47
N ALA A 54 -7.82 -1.81 -19.17
CA ALA A 54 -8.69 -2.97 -19.32
C ALA A 54 -7.96 -4.19 -19.93
N HIS A 55 -7.09 -3.97 -20.91
CA HIS A 55 -6.27 -5.05 -21.49
C HIS A 55 -5.23 -5.60 -20.53
N LEU A 56 -4.69 -4.76 -19.65
CA LEU A 56 -3.71 -5.16 -18.65
C LEU A 56 -4.37 -6.05 -17.60
N ILE A 57 -5.54 -5.65 -17.10
CA ILE A 57 -6.16 -6.30 -15.92
C ILE A 57 -7.18 -7.39 -16.29
N LYS A 58 -7.69 -7.45 -17.53
CA LYS A 58 -8.70 -8.45 -17.94
C LYS A 58 -8.27 -9.91 -17.69
N ASN A 59 -6.98 -10.18 -17.68
CA ASN A 59 -6.43 -11.52 -17.47
C ASN A 59 -5.99 -11.76 -16.03
N LEU A 60 -6.07 -10.74 -15.16
CA LEU A 60 -5.73 -10.88 -13.74
C LEU A 60 -6.82 -11.70 -13.03
N LYS A 61 -6.41 -12.72 -12.31
CA LYS A 61 -7.29 -13.57 -11.51
C LYS A 61 -6.74 -13.64 -10.10
N HIS A 62 -7.16 -12.72 -9.28
CA HIS A 62 -6.72 -12.63 -7.90
C HIS A 62 -7.89 -12.19 -7.01
N PRO A 63 -8.13 -12.81 -5.84
CA PRO A 63 -9.30 -12.52 -4.99
C PRO A 63 -9.31 -11.08 -4.46
N HIS A 64 -8.16 -10.42 -4.48
CA HIS A 64 -7.97 -9.05 -4.00
C HIS A 64 -7.88 -8.00 -5.12
N ILE A 65 -8.18 -8.36 -6.37
CA ILE A 65 -8.27 -7.45 -7.52
C ILE A 65 -9.70 -7.53 -8.07
N PRO A 66 -10.37 -6.40 -8.33
CA PRO A 66 -11.71 -6.40 -8.89
C PRO A 66 -11.77 -7.10 -10.24
N VAL A 67 -12.85 -7.83 -10.47
CA VAL A 67 -13.12 -8.46 -11.77
C VAL A 67 -13.72 -7.44 -12.72
N ILE A 68 -13.18 -7.35 -13.93
CA ILE A 68 -13.87 -6.67 -15.04
C ILE A 68 -14.90 -7.64 -15.63
N TYR A 69 -16.15 -7.20 -15.69
CA TYR A 69 -17.26 -7.98 -16.23
C TYR A 69 -17.53 -7.66 -17.68
N ASP A 70 -17.43 -6.40 -18.07
CA ASP A 70 -17.75 -5.95 -19.43
C ASP A 70 -17.06 -4.62 -19.77
N ILE A 71 -16.99 -4.34 -21.08
CA ILE A 71 -16.55 -3.06 -21.62
C ILE A 71 -17.58 -2.62 -22.64
N GLU A 72 -18.31 -1.58 -22.30
CA GLU A 72 -19.32 -0.98 -23.17
C GLU A 72 -18.73 0.23 -23.91
N GLN A 73 -19.07 0.36 -25.19
CA GLN A 73 -18.64 1.47 -26.04
C GLN A 73 -19.84 2.29 -26.52
N ASN A 74 -19.58 3.49 -26.98
CA ASN A 74 -20.60 4.37 -27.54
C ASN A 74 -21.71 4.74 -26.55
N ILE A 75 -21.32 5.07 -25.32
CA ILE A 75 -22.24 5.49 -24.26
C ILE A 75 -22.40 7.01 -24.33
N GLY A 76 -23.64 7.50 -24.09
CA GLY A 76 -23.99 8.91 -24.15
C GLY A 76 -24.46 9.39 -25.53
N GLU A 77 -24.85 10.68 -25.59
CA GLU A 77 -25.43 11.24 -26.81
C GLU A 77 -24.43 11.35 -27.96
N ASP A 78 -23.15 11.51 -27.65
CA ASP A 78 -22.08 11.73 -28.64
C ASP A 78 -21.45 10.43 -29.13
N ASN A 79 -21.85 9.25 -28.60
CA ASN A 79 -21.28 7.93 -28.95
C ASN A 79 -19.74 7.87 -28.81
N SER A 80 -19.14 8.70 -27.96
CA SER A 80 -17.68 8.81 -27.79
C SER A 80 -17.16 8.22 -26.48
N SER A 81 -18.06 7.85 -25.57
CA SER A 81 -17.69 7.38 -24.23
C SER A 81 -17.49 5.86 -24.19
N ILE A 82 -16.52 5.45 -23.39
CA ILE A 82 -16.24 4.05 -23.07
C ILE A 82 -16.54 3.84 -21.58
N CYS A 83 -17.13 2.69 -21.25
CA CYS A 83 -17.40 2.29 -19.87
C CYS A 83 -16.79 0.95 -19.57
N ILE A 84 -16.07 0.85 -18.45
CA ILE A 84 -15.67 -0.43 -17.86
C ILE A 84 -16.67 -0.77 -16.76
N ILE A 85 -17.18 -2.00 -16.78
CA ILE A 85 -18.05 -2.56 -15.75
C ILE A 85 -17.21 -3.48 -14.87
N GLU A 86 -17.08 -3.10 -13.61
CA GLU A 86 -16.24 -3.78 -12.63
C GLU A 86 -17.04 -4.30 -11.44
N GLU A 87 -16.39 -5.16 -10.65
CA GLU A 87 -16.90 -5.64 -9.37
C GLU A 87 -17.17 -4.46 -8.43
N TYR A 88 -18.38 -4.41 -7.88
CA TYR A 88 -18.68 -3.51 -6.77
C TYR A 88 -18.15 -4.13 -5.46
N ILE A 89 -17.33 -3.37 -4.75
CA ILE A 89 -16.79 -3.73 -3.45
C ILE A 89 -17.64 -3.03 -2.40
N ASP A 90 -18.45 -3.81 -1.67
CA ASP A 90 -19.19 -3.28 -0.54
C ASP A 90 -18.24 -3.11 0.65
N GLY A 91 -17.83 -1.87 0.89
CA GLY A 91 -16.81 -1.55 1.87
C GLY A 91 -16.42 -0.07 1.86
N LYS A 92 -15.26 0.21 2.44
CA LYS A 92 -14.69 1.56 2.58
C LYS A 92 -13.29 1.63 1.97
N SER A 93 -12.90 2.81 1.49
CA SER A 93 -11.49 3.03 1.17
C SER A 93 -10.64 2.95 2.45
N LEU A 94 -9.36 2.58 2.30
CA LEU A 94 -8.43 2.58 3.43
C LEU A 94 -8.31 3.97 4.07
N ARG A 95 -8.44 5.04 3.28
CA ARG A 95 -8.48 6.41 3.79
C ARG A 95 -9.63 6.58 4.78
N GLN A 96 -10.84 6.21 4.37
CA GLN A 96 -12.02 6.33 5.21
C GLN A 96 -11.94 5.38 6.41
N TYR A 97 -11.46 4.17 6.22
CA TYR A 97 -11.27 3.19 7.29
C TYR A 97 -10.33 3.72 8.39
N VAL A 98 -9.15 4.26 8.00
CA VAL A 98 -8.20 4.85 8.96
C VAL A 98 -8.82 6.01 9.71
N HIS A 99 -9.59 6.85 9.03
CA HIS A 99 -10.26 7.99 9.65
C HIS A 99 -11.29 7.53 10.68
N ASP A 100 -12.20 6.63 10.29
CA ASP A 100 -13.24 6.09 11.17
C ASP A 100 -12.65 5.39 12.41
N GLU A 101 -11.58 4.59 12.24
CA GLU A 101 -10.90 3.90 13.34
C GLU A 101 -10.16 4.88 14.26
N THR A 102 -9.55 5.92 13.70
CA THR A 102 -8.89 6.97 14.48
C THR A 102 -9.92 7.76 15.30
N ASP A 103 -11.05 8.10 14.71
CA ASP A 103 -12.12 8.81 15.42
C ASP A 103 -12.76 7.96 16.52
N THR A 104 -12.84 6.65 16.32
CA THR A 104 -13.52 5.73 17.24
C THR A 104 -12.59 5.22 18.34
N ARG A 105 -11.38 4.78 17.97
CA ARG A 105 -10.42 4.10 18.86
C ARG A 105 -9.16 4.91 19.14
N GLY A 106 -8.94 6.00 18.39
CA GLY A 106 -7.74 6.84 18.45
C GLY A 106 -6.54 6.28 17.71
N TYR A 107 -6.56 5.02 17.24
CA TYR A 107 -5.43 4.39 16.55
C TYR A 107 -5.80 3.07 15.86
N LEU A 108 -4.96 2.65 14.90
CA LEU A 108 -4.94 1.28 14.40
C LEU A 108 -3.91 0.45 15.17
N SER A 109 -4.21 -0.81 15.46
CA SER A 109 -3.25 -1.71 16.07
C SER A 109 -2.11 -2.07 15.08
N VAL A 110 -0.93 -2.38 15.60
CA VAL A 110 0.19 -2.90 14.79
C VAL A 110 -0.23 -4.15 14.01
N HIS A 111 -1.03 -5.02 14.64
CA HIS A 111 -1.55 -6.23 14.00
C HIS A 111 -2.43 -5.89 12.78
N GLU A 112 -3.34 -4.92 12.86
CA GLU A 112 -4.17 -4.50 11.74
C GLU A 112 -3.34 -3.90 10.61
N ILE A 113 -2.36 -3.05 10.93
CA ILE A 113 -1.45 -2.46 9.96
C ILE A 113 -0.65 -3.55 9.23
N CYS A 114 -0.08 -4.51 9.99
CA CYS A 114 0.64 -5.64 9.40
C CYS A 114 -0.26 -6.50 8.52
N ARG A 115 -1.48 -6.81 8.96
CA ARG A 115 -2.45 -7.61 8.19
C ARG A 115 -2.74 -6.94 6.85
N ILE A 116 -3.10 -5.66 6.85
CA ILE A 116 -3.37 -4.90 5.62
C ILE A 116 -2.13 -4.86 4.73
N GLY A 117 -0.96 -4.59 5.31
CA GLY A 117 0.31 -4.56 4.58
C GLY A 117 0.67 -5.91 3.94
N ILE A 118 0.44 -7.02 4.65
CA ILE A 118 0.69 -8.38 4.15
C ILE A 118 -0.26 -8.71 2.99
N GLU A 119 -1.54 -8.38 3.09
CA GLU A 119 -2.50 -8.60 2.01
C GLU A 119 -2.11 -7.79 0.76
N LEU A 120 -1.69 -6.53 0.92
CA LEU A 120 -1.15 -5.71 -0.18
C LEU A 120 0.12 -6.32 -0.78
N CYS A 121 1.04 -6.82 0.05
CA CYS A 121 2.21 -7.54 -0.44
C CYS A 121 1.83 -8.77 -1.29
N CYS A 122 0.81 -9.53 -0.90
CA CYS A 122 0.33 -10.68 -1.69
C CYS A 122 -0.19 -10.26 -3.06
N ILE A 123 -0.92 -9.13 -3.13
CA ILE A 123 -1.37 -8.58 -4.42
C ILE A 123 -0.18 -8.18 -5.28
N LEU A 124 0.78 -7.46 -4.70
CA LEU A 124 1.97 -6.99 -5.43
C LEU A 124 2.88 -8.15 -5.86
N GLU A 125 3.05 -9.20 -5.05
CA GLU A 125 3.75 -10.41 -5.48
C GLU A 125 3.12 -11.04 -6.72
N TYR A 126 1.79 -11.13 -6.73
CA TYR A 126 1.07 -11.64 -7.88
C TYR A 126 1.27 -10.76 -9.12
N LEU A 127 1.16 -9.42 -8.97
CA LEU A 127 1.37 -8.48 -10.07
C LEU A 127 2.80 -8.52 -10.59
N HIS A 128 3.79 -8.41 -9.71
CA HIS A 128 5.21 -8.39 -10.08
C HIS A 128 5.67 -9.71 -10.73
N GLY A 129 5.02 -10.82 -10.42
CA GLY A 129 5.28 -12.14 -11.04
C GLY A 129 4.44 -12.45 -12.28
N PHE A 130 3.52 -11.58 -12.67
CA PHE A 130 2.53 -11.89 -13.70
C PHE A 130 3.17 -12.12 -15.08
N ASN A 131 2.90 -13.29 -15.68
CA ASN A 131 3.34 -13.68 -17.02
C ASN A 131 4.84 -13.50 -17.32
N GLY A 132 5.70 -13.54 -16.28
CA GLY A 132 7.14 -13.38 -16.43
C GLY A 132 7.63 -11.95 -16.76
N ASN A 133 6.75 -11.07 -17.16
CA ASN A 133 7.05 -9.66 -17.44
C ASN A 133 6.74 -8.73 -16.26
N GLY A 134 5.86 -9.18 -15.38
CA GLY A 134 5.37 -8.41 -14.25
C GLY A 134 4.47 -7.24 -14.64
N ILE A 135 3.73 -6.74 -13.66
CA ILE A 135 2.94 -5.52 -13.73
C ILE A 135 3.32 -4.67 -12.53
N LEU A 136 3.63 -3.40 -12.75
CA LEU A 136 3.83 -2.39 -11.72
C LEU A 136 2.58 -1.56 -11.60
N HIS A 137 2.08 -1.34 -10.39
CA HIS A 137 0.83 -0.62 -10.17
C HIS A 137 0.98 0.90 -10.31
N MET A 138 2.06 1.45 -9.76
CA MET A 138 2.52 2.84 -9.86
C MET A 138 1.61 3.91 -9.25
N ASP A 139 0.48 3.55 -8.66
CA ASP A 139 -0.44 4.47 -7.94
C ASP A 139 -1.07 3.85 -6.70
N ILE A 140 -0.24 3.21 -5.87
CA ILE A 140 -0.68 2.64 -4.59
C ILE A 140 -0.86 3.78 -3.58
N LYS A 141 -2.11 3.97 -3.14
CA LYS A 141 -2.51 5.00 -2.17
C LYS A 141 -3.75 4.56 -1.40
N PRO A 142 -4.04 5.18 -0.24
CA PRO A 142 -5.20 4.80 0.56
C PRO A 142 -6.55 4.87 -0.16
N ASP A 143 -6.67 5.75 -1.17
CA ASP A 143 -7.91 5.89 -1.95
C ASP A 143 -8.13 4.73 -2.92
N ASN A 144 -7.03 4.09 -3.38
CA ASN A 144 -7.05 2.95 -4.31
C ASN A 144 -7.04 1.60 -3.58
N ILE A 145 -7.17 1.60 -2.26
CA ILE A 145 -7.25 0.40 -1.42
C ILE A 145 -8.62 0.37 -0.76
N MET A 146 -9.39 -0.69 -0.98
CA MET A 146 -10.69 -0.90 -0.35
C MET A 146 -10.59 -2.01 0.70
N LEU A 147 -11.32 -1.86 1.79
CA LEU A 147 -11.62 -2.93 2.73
C LEU A 147 -13.09 -3.28 2.57
N ASP A 148 -13.38 -4.55 2.21
CA ASP A 148 -14.75 -5.03 2.12
C ASP A 148 -15.40 -5.15 3.51
N ILE A 149 -16.68 -5.49 3.56
CA ILE A 149 -17.43 -5.66 4.82
C ILE A 149 -16.83 -6.72 5.76
N ASN A 150 -16.00 -7.63 5.25
CA ASN A 150 -15.28 -8.64 6.01
C ASN A 150 -13.85 -8.20 6.38
N GLY A 151 -13.48 -6.97 6.04
CA GLY A 151 -12.15 -6.40 6.26
C GLY A 151 -11.08 -6.91 5.32
N LYS A 152 -11.44 -7.60 4.21
CA LYS A 152 -10.48 -8.04 3.20
C LYS A 152 -10.05 -6.87 2.33
N VAL A 153 -8.77 -6.80 2.06
CA VAL A 153 -8.18 -5.76 1.21
C VAL A 153 -8.45 -6.07 -0.26
N LYS A 154 -8.82 -5.04 -1.02
CA LYS A 154 -8.87 -5.06 -2.48
C LYS A 154 -8.11 -3.85 -3.02
N LEU A 155 -7.25 -4.07 -4.01
CA LEU A 155 -6.52 -3.01 -4.72
C LEU A 155 -7.27 -2.67 -5.99
N ILE A 156 -7.65 -1.41 -6.13
CA ILE A 156 -8.45 -0.89 -7.25
C ILE A 156 -7.66 0.12 -8.06
N ASP A 157 -8.15 0.46 -9.23
CA ASP A 157 -7.65 1.54 -10.09
C ASP A 157 -6.24 1.31 -10.64
N PHE A 158 -6.19 0.74 -11.84
CA PHE A 158 -4.94 0.39 -12.54
C PHE A 158 -4.58 1.37 -13.66
N ASP A 159 -5.12 2.60 -13.64
CA ASP A 159 -4.92 3.63 -14.69
C ASP A 159 -3.44 3.93 -14.97
N ASN A 160 -2.61 3.87 -13.94
CA ASN A 160 -1.17 4.14 -14.01
C ASN A 160 -0.30 2.88 -14.15
N ALA A 161 -0.93 1.70 -14.18
CA ALA A 161 -0.19 0.45 -14.21
C ALA A 161 0.56 0.25 -15.54
N VAL A 162 1.75 -0.33 -15.44
CA VAL A 162 2.64 -0.58 -16.58
C VAL A 162 3.23 -1.98 -16.53
N ALA A 163 3.59 -2.53 -17.71
CA ALA A 163 4.34 -3.77 -17.76
C ALA A 163 5.74 -3.57 -17.18
N GLY A 164 6.18 -4.45 -16.28
CA GLY A 164 7.42 -4.29 -15.50
C GLY A 164 8.71 -4.26 -16.34
N ASN A 165 8.68 -4.83 -17.55
CA ASN A 165 9.83 -4.82 -18.47
C ASN A 165 9.74 -3.73 -19.55
N ALA A 166 8.75 -2.85 -19.52
CA ALA A 166 8.51 -1.88 -20.59
C ALA A 166 9.60 -0.80 -20.67
N GLY A 167 10.48 -0.67 -19.67
CA GLY A 167 11.51 0.37 -19.65
C GLY A 167 10.94 1.80 -19.72
N VAL A 168 9.67 1.94 -19.39
CA VAL A 168 8.90 3.19 -19.51
C VAL A 168 9.26 4.09 -18.35
N SER A 169 9.63 5.34 -18.66
CA SER A 169 9.61 6.39 -17.66
C SER A 169 8.15 6.76 -17.38
N VAL A 170 7.76 6.74 -16.13
CA VAL A 170 6.40 7.06 -15.71
C VAL A 170 6.40 8.44 -15.09
N ASP A 171 5.76 9.39 -15.77
CA ASP A 171 5.49 10.73 -15.25
C ASP A 171 4.05 10.74 -14.70
N SER A 172 3.79 9.85 -13.77
CA SER A 172 2.48 9.70 -13.15
C SER A 172 2.61 9.14 -11.74
N GLY A 173 1.67 9.49 -10.92
CA GLY A 173 1.57 9.04 -9.54
C GLY A 173 0.88 10.09 -8.71
N SER A 174 0.26 9.67 -7.63
CA SER A 174 -0.40 10.59 -6.71
C SER A 174 0.64 11.32 -5.87
N PRO A 175 0.59 12.66 -5.78
CA PRO A 175 1.44 13.40 -4.86
C PRO A 175 1.45 12.76 -3.48
N LEU A 176 2.60 12.75 -2.81
CA LEU A 176 2.88 12.15 -1.50
C LEU A 176 3.10 10.63 -1.49
N TYR A 177 2.56 9.87 -2.45
CA TYR A 177 2.67 8.40 -2.46
C TYR A 177 3.64 7.89 -3.53
N ALA A 178 3.83 8.66 -4.60
CA ALA A 178 4.71 8.29 -5.69
C ALA A 178 6.18 8.32 -5.27
N ALA A 179 6.94 7.35 -5.74
CA ALA A 179 8.37 7.25 -5.45
C ALA A 179 9.18 8.36 -6.16
N PRO A 180 10.35 8.77 -5.61
CA PRO A 180 11.17 9.83 -6.17
C PRO A 180 11.52 9.63 -7.66
N GLU A 181 11.82 8.41 -8.07
CA GLU A 181 12.12 8.05 -9.47
C GLU A 181 10.94 8.29 -10.42
N GLN A 182 9.70 8.26 -9.94
CA GLN A 182 8.51 8.58 -10.74
C GLN A 182 8.46 10.07 -11.11
N TYR A 183 8.83 10.95 -10.17
CA TYR A 183 8.92 12.40 -10.43
C TYR A 183 10.09 12.78 -11.34
N ASN A 184 11.18 12.03 -11.24
CA ASN A 184 12.37 12.25 -12.04
C ASN A 184 12.28 11.67 -13.46
N ARG A 185 11.13 11.05 -13.81
CA ARG A 185 10.91 10.35 -15.08
C ARG A 185 11.94 9.25 -15.35
N GLU A 186 12.39 8.61 -14.29
CA GLU A 186 13.26 7.46 -14.36
C GLU A 186 12.48 6.19 -14.71
N LYS A 187 13.20 5.10 -14.89
CA LYS A 187 12.60 3.81 -15.19
C LYS A 187 11.76 3.32 -14.02
N ALA A 188 10.50 2.94 -14.30
CA ALA A 188 9.64 2.25 -13.33
C ALA A 188 10.28 0.92 -12.90
N VAL A 189 10.31 0.67 -11.60
CA VAL A 189 10.87 -0.54 -10.97
C VAL A 189 9.93 -1.06 -9.89
N ILE A 190 10.07 -2.34 -9.52
CA ILE A 190 9.22 -2.93 -8.46
C ILE A 190 9.37 -2.20 -7.12
N GLN A 191 10.52 -1.58 -6.89
CA GLN A 191 10.80 -0.79 -5.70
C GLN A 191 9.98 0.51 -5.64
N SER A 192 9.41 0.98 -6.75
CA SER A 192 8.50 2.11 -6.76
C SER A 192 7.18 1.76 -6.05
N ASP A 193 6.63 0.56 -6.32
CA ASP A 193 5.45 0.06 -5.61
C ASP A 193 5.75 -0.21 -4.12
N ILE A 194 6.97 -0.67 -3.79
CA ILE A 194 7.41 -0.87 -2.40
C ILE A 194 7.47 0.48 -1.65
N TYR A 195 7.94 1.54 -2.30
CA TYR A 195 7.91 2.88 -1.73
C TYR A 195 6.48 3.34 -1.43
N SER A 196 5.60 3.23 -2.42
CA SER A 196 4.19 3.61 -2.27
C SER A 196 3.49 2.81 -1.16
N LEU A 197 3.79 1.51 -1.04
CA LEU A 197 3.31 0.69 0.08
C LEU A 197 3.89 1.16 1.43
N GLY A 198 5.16 1.55 1.47
CA GLY A 198 5.78 2.18 2.65
C GLY A 198 5.05 3.45 3.07
N MET A 199 4.66 4.30 2.09
CA MET A 199 3.86 5.51 2.34
C MET A 199 2.45 5.18 2.86
N VAL A 200 1.82 4.10 2.38
CA VAL A 200 0.53 3.63 2.91
C VAL A 200 0.68 3.15 4.37
N ILE A 201 1.75 2.43 4.70
CA ILE A 201 2.02 2.03 6.09
C ILE A 201 2.24 3.27 6.95
N LEU A 202 3.03 4.26 6.48
CA LEU A 202 3.23 5.53 7.17
C LEU A 202 1.91 6.28 7.39
N PHE A 203 1.03 6.30 6.38
CA PHE A 203 -0.31 6.89 6.49
C PHE A 203 -1.13 6.25 7.62
N MET A 204 -1.10 4.92 7.73
CA MET A 204 -1.82 4.19 8.79
C MET A 204 -1.25 4.50 10.19
N VAL A 205 0.07 4.52 10.36
CA VAL A 205 0.69 4.83 11.68
C VAL A 205 0.58 6.29 12.07
N SER A 206 0.39 7.18 11.09
CA SER A 206 0.20 8.63 11.29
C SER A 206 -1.28 9.02 11.39
N HIS A 207 -2.18 8.05 11.56
CA HIS A 207 -3.61 8.30 11.72
C HIS A 207 -4.23 9.13 10.57
N GLY A 208 -3.76 8.90 9.35
CA GLY A 208 -4.22 9.62 8.16
C GLY A 208 -3.53 10.96 7.90
N HIS A 209 -2.62 11.37 8.77
CA HIS A 209 -1.87 12.63 8.63
C HIS A 209 -0.50 12.38 8.02
N ILE A 210 -0.34 12.62 6.71
CA ILE A 210 1.00 12.65 6.11
C ILE A 210 1.52 14.08 6.19
N VAL A 211 2.61 14.26 6.94
CA VAL A 211 3.35 15.52 6.98
C VAL A 211 4.23 15.59 5.73
N THR A 212 4.05 16.64 4.94
CA THR A 212 4.71 16.85 3.63
C THR A 212 6.14 17.39 3.74
N ASP A 213 6.75 17.38 4.92
CA ASP A 213 8.10 17.90 5.09
C ASP A 213 9.14 16.88 4.58
N GLU A 214 10.14 17.34 3.80
CA GLU A 214 11.19 16.52 3.16
C GLU A 214 11.99 15.66 4.16
N ASN A 215 11.94 16.00 5.42
CA ASN A 215 12.35 15.18 6.55
C ASN A 215 11.10 14.57 7.18
N HIS A 216 10.49 13.59 6.54
CA HIS A 216 9.47 12.77 7.19
C HIS A 216 9.99 12.42 8.58
N LYS A 217 9.50 13.11 9.61
CA LYS A 217 9.97 12.91 10.97
C LYS A 217 9.42 11.58 11.47
N LEU A 218 10.01 10.49 10.95
CA LEU A 218 9.87 9.16 11.53
C LEU A 218 10.07 9.19 13.05
N SER A 219 10.77 10.22 13.55
CA SER A 219 10.92 10.52 14.98
C SER A 219 9.60 10.85 15.69
N GLU A 220 8.55 11.23 14.97
CA GLU A 220 7.22 11.52 15.52
C GLU A 220 6.30 10.29 15.54
N ILE A 221 6.73 9.17 14.93
CA ILE A 221 5.98 7.93 15.05
C ILE A 221 5.92 7.55 16.53
N SER A 222 4.70 7.44 17.03
CA SER A 222 4.44 7.01 18.41
C SER A 222 5.25 5.76 18.75
N SER A 223 5.76 5.67 19.98
CA SER A 223 6.48 4.49 20.48
C SER A 223 5.70 3.18 20.28
N ARG A 224 4.37 3.27 20.18
CA ARG A 224 3.45 2.17 19.84
C ARG A 224 3.83 1.48 18.53
N TYR A 225 4.33 2.21 17.55
CA TYR A 225 4.67 1.69 16.20
C TYR A 225 6.18 1.50 15.99
N SER A 226 6.96 1.46 17.06
CA SER A 226 8.42 1.30 16.99
C SER A 226 8.85 0.06 16.19
N SER A 227 8.09 -1.03 16.24
CA SER A 227 8.34 -2.23 15.47
C SER A 227 8.21 -2.03 13.93
N LEU A 228 7.40 -1.07 13.50
CA LEU A 228 7.20 -0.74 12.08
C LEU A 228 8.21 0.29 11.56
N TYR A 229 8.96 0.95 12.44
CA TYR A 229 9.91 2.00 12.06
C TYR A 229 10.92 1.55 11.01
N HIS A 230 11.54 0.38 11.21
CA HIS A 230 12.53 -0.15 10.27
C HIS A 230 11.92 -0.45 8.90
N VAL A 231 10.72 -1.04 8.89
CA VAL A 231 9.98 -1.36 7.64
C VAL A 231 9.70 -0.08 6.86
N ILE A 232 9.16 0.94 7.53
CA ILE A 232 8.83 2.22 6.90
C ILE A 232 10.10 2.88 6.37
N ASN A 233 11.13 3.04 7.22
CA ASN A 233 12.37 3.72 6.85
C ASN A 233 13.05 3.06 5.65
N LYS A 234 13.12 1.72 5.62
CA LYS A 234 13.73 0.98 4.51
C LYS A 234 12.90 1.08 3.23
N SER A 235 11.57 1.01 3.32
CA SER A 235 10.69 1.15 2.15
C SER A 235 10.76 2.54 1.54
N LEU A 236 10.92 3.59 2.36
CA LEU A 236 10.95 5.00 1.96
C LEU A 236 12.35 5.52 1.61
N HIS A 237 13.34 4.64 1.50
CA HIS A 237 14.68 5.09 1.12
C HIS A 237 14.67 5.80 -0.24
N HIS A 238 15.34 6.95 -0.34
CA HIS A 238 15.37 7.75 -1.56
C HIS A 238 15.91 6.94 -2.76
N GLU A 239 17.04 6.26 -2.57
CA GLU A 239 17.63 5.37 -3.57
C GLU A 239 16.86 4.04 -3.59
N TRP A 240 16.23 3.72 -4.71
CA TRP A 240 15.43 2.49 -4.86
C TRP A 240 16.24 1.20 -4.61
N GLY A 241 17.55 1.20 -4.92
CA GLY A 241 18.43 0.05 -4.68
C GLY A 241 18.67 -0.28 -3.20
N LEU A 242 18.39 0.66 -2.28
CA LEU A 242 18.51 0.46 -0.83
C LEU A 242 17.19 0.07 -0.15
N ARG A 243 16.08 0.05 -0.89
CA ARG A 243 14.79 -0.49 -0.44
C ARG A 243 14.82 -2.02 -0.39
N TYR A 244 13.71 -2.64 -0.06
CA TYR A 244 13.56 -4.09 -0.20
C TYR A 244 13.74 -4.51 -1.66
N SER A 245 14.53 -5.57 -1.91
CA SER A 245 14.76 -6.07 -3.27
C SER A 245 13.54 -6.71 -3.90
N SER A 246 12.58 -7.16 -3.09
CA SER A 246 11.27 -7.63 -3.54
C SER A 246 10.21 -7.40 -2.46
N VAL A 247 8.95 -7.42 -2.85
CA VAL A 247 7.79 -7.35 -1.95
C VAL A 247 7.76 -8.55 -0.99
N THR A 248 8.29 -9.70 -1.40
CA THR A 248 8.38 -10.90 -0.56
C THR A 248 9.18 -10.65 0.72
N TYR A 249 10.31 -9.93 0.64
CA TYR A 249 11.09 -9.61 1.83
C TYR A 249 10.36 -8.63 2.74
N LEU A 250 9.68 -7.64 2.19
CA LEU A 250 8.83 -6.74 2.97
C LEU A 250 7.70 -7.51 3.68
N LYS A 251 7.04 -8.45 2.97
CA LYS A 251 6.00 -9.31 3.55
C LYS A 251 6.51 -10.14 4.71
N GLN A 252 7.67 -10.77 4.56
CA GLN A 252 8.28 -11.59 5.61
C GLN A 252 8.56 -10.77 6.87
N GLU A 253 9.00 -9.54 6.72
CA GLU A 253 9.27 -8.67 7.86
C GLU A 253 7.98 -8.26 8.57
N LEU A 254 6.93 -7.88 7.83
CA LEU A 254 5.61 -7.61 8.41
C LEU A 254 5.02 -8.84 9.11
N GLN A 255 5.19 -10.05 8.55
CA GLN A 255 4.78 -11.31 9.18
C GLN A 255 5.53 -11.56 10.48
N SER A 256 6.83 -11.28 10.51
CA SER A 256 7.65 -11.41 11.73
C SER A 256 7.14 -10.47 12.82
N ILE A 257 6.86 -9.20 12.48
CA ILE A 257 6.31 -8.23 13.43
C ILE A 257 4.95 -8.70 13.96
N MET A 258 4.07 -9.17 13.07
CA MET A 258 2.74 -9.65 13.43
C MET A 258 2.80 -10.86 14.37
N ASN A 259 3.71 -11.80 14.12
CA ASN A 259 3.87 -13.02 14.94
C ASN A 259 4.49 -12.71 16.31
N TRP A 260 5.37 -11.71 16.41
CA TRP A 260 5.96 -11.26 17.68
C TRP A 260 5.00 -10.40 18.51
N GLY A 261 4.10 -9.66 17.86
CA GLY A 261 3.07 -8.82 18.49
C GLY A 261 1.81 -9.56 18.95
N GLY A 262 1.73 -10.87 18.79
CA GLY A 262 0.58 -11.71 19.17
C GLY A 262 0.36 -11.92 20.68
N GLY A 263 1.13 -11.27 21.52
CA GLY A 263 0.92 -11.16 22.97
C GLY A 263 0.82 -9.69 23.35
N THR A 264 -0.37 -9.24 23.76
CA THR A 264 -0.65 -8.01 24.54
C THR A 264 0.39 -6.88 24.42
N ASP A 265 0.03 -5.62 24.55
CA ASP A 265 0.86 -4.38 24.63
C ASP A 265 2.24 -4.52 25.37
N GLU A 266 2.87 -5.67 25.23
CA GLU A 266 4.15 -6.00 25.86
C GLU A 266 5.27 -5.30 25.12
N LYS A 267 5.97 -4.46 25.85
CA LYS A 267 7.23 -3.80 25.49
C LYS A 267 8.14 -4.82 24.80
N LEU A 268 8.45 -4.57 23.52
CA LEU A 268 9.46 -5.37 22.80
C LEU A 268 10.75 -5.40 23.62
N SER A 269 11.16 -6.58 24.02
CA SER A 269 12.41 -6.78 24.73
C SER A 269 13.43 -7.38 23.76
N TYR A 270 14.53 -6.68 23.56
CA TYR A 270 15.66 -7.19 22.78
C TYR A 270 16.74 -7.68 23.73
N ILE A 271 17.34 -8.82 23.40
CA ILE A 271 18.56 -9.29 24.07
C ILE A 271 19.73 -8.90 23.15
N ILE A 272 20.56 -7.98 23.60
CA ILE A 272 21.78 -7.58 22.90
C ILE A 272 22.94 -8.22 23.66
N GLN A 273 23.59 -9.19 23.03
CA GLN A 273 24.78 -9.82 23.58
C GLN A 273 26.03 -9.08 23.07
N VAL A 274 26.83 -8.55 23.99
CA VAL A 274 28.14 -7.98 23.68
C VAL A 274 29.20 -8.94 24.22
N ALA A 275 29.95 -9.57 23.33
CA ALA A 275 31.01 -10.50 23.68
C ALA A 275 32.36 -9.94 23.26
N GLY A 276 33.37 -10.11 24.09
CA GLY A 276 34.75 -9.82 23.78
C GLY A 276 35.56 -11.13 23.70
N ASP A 277 36.49 -11.21 22.78
CA ASP A 277 37.37 -12.37 22.60
C ASP A 277 38.56 -12.40 23.55
N LYS A 278 38.83 -11.27 24.20
CA LYS A 278 39.93 -11.11 25.18
C LYS A 278 39.54 -10.22 26.35
N ALA A 279 40.16 -10.47 27.49
CA ALA A 279 40.02 -9.61 28.67
C ALA A 279 40.60 -8.21 28.36
N GLY A 280 39.89 -7.17 28.81
CA GLY A 280 40.35 -5.78 28.70
C GLY A 280 40.06 -5.03 27.40
N ILE A 281 39.29 -5.63 26.45
CA ILE A 281 38.94 -4.96 25.21
C ILE A 281 37.82 -3.91 25.29
N GLY A 282 37.39 -3.57 26.50
CA GLY A 282 36.38 -2.51 26.68
C GLY A 282 34.92 -2.95 26.59
N THR A 283 34.64 -4.24 26.60
CA THR A 283 33.28 -4.79 26.53
C THR A 283 32.33 -4.16 27.55
N THR A 284 32.77 -4.06 28.82
CA THR A 284 32.01 -3.43 29.90
C THR A 284 31.74 -1.95 29.62
N HIS A 285 32.74 -1.22 29.09
CA HIS A 285 32.55 0.17 28.68
C HIS A 285 31.52 0.32 27.56
N THR A 286 31.60 -0.52 26.54
CA THR A 286 30.64 -0.55 25.44
C THR A 286 29.23 -0.80 25.93
N VAL A 287 29.03 -1.79 26.81
CA VAL A 287 27.72 -2.11 27.41
C VAL A 287 27.17 -0.94 28.21
N MET A 288 28.01 -0.27 28.98
CA MET A 288 27.61 0.90 29.79
C MET A 288 27.25 2.10 28.91
N CYS A 289 27.98 2.33 27.80
CA CYS A 289 27.63 3.36 26.82
C CYS A 289 26.29 3.06 26.15
N MET A 290 26.04 1.81 25.75
CA MET A 290 24.74 1.39 25.17
C MET A 290 23.60 1.56 26.18
N ALA A 291 23.80 1.15 27.42
CA ALA A 291 22.80 1.33 28.49
C ALA A 291 22.48 2.82 28.75
N HIS A 292 23.50 3.67 28.74
CA HIS A 292 23.32 5.12 28.86
C HIS A 292 22.54 5.70 27.65
N PHE A 293 22.89 5.28 26.45
CA PHE A 293 22.20 5.67 25.24
C PHE A 293 20.72 5.28 25.28
N PHE A 294 20.40 4.03 25.64
CA PHE A 294 19.01 3.57 25.76
C PHE A 294 18.23 4.38 26.81
N LYS A 295 18.84 4.59 28.00
CA LYS A 295 18.21 5.40 29.03
C LYS A 295 17.93 6.84 28.58
N LYS A 296 18.88 7.46 27.86
CA LYS A 296 18.73 8.83 27.34
C LYS A 296 17.59 8.93 26.31
N ASN A 297 17.31 7.84 25.60
CA ASN A 297 16.23 7.75 24.60
C ASN A 297 14.95 7.10 25.17
N GLY A 298 14.79 7.03 26.48
CA GLY A 298 13.57 6.53 27.14
C GLY A 298 13.37 5.01 27.03
N ILE A 299 14.39 4.26 26.60
CA ILE A 299 14.35 2.80 26.48
C ILE A 299 14.79 2.16 27.78
N SER A 300 13.92 1.40 28.44
CA SER A 300 14.26 0.62 29.61
C SER A 300 15.20 -0.52 29.24
N CYS A 301 16.34 -0.65 29.91
CA CYS A 301 17.28 -1.75 29.71
C CYS A 301 17.77 -2.34 31.03
N VAL A 302 18.10 -3.62 31.02
CA VAL A 302 18.75 -4.32 32.13
C VAL A 302 20.07 -4.84 31.59
N VAL A 303 21.15 -4.54 32.34
CA VAL A 303 22.49 -5.06 32.04
C VAL A 303 22.72 -6.30 32.90
N VAL A 304 23.00 -7.42 32.28
CA VAL A 304 23.34 -8.69 32.90
C VAL A 304 24.80 -9.02 32.58
N ASP A 305 25.66 -9.03 33.58
CA ASP A 305 27.04 -9.48 33.44
C ASP A 305 27.10 -11.00 33.54
N MET A 306 27.41 -11.66 32.43
CA MET A 306 27.57 -13.11 32.35
C MET A 306 29.05 -13.54 32.35
N SER A 307 29.97 -12.65 32.64
CA SER A 307 31.42 -12.89 32.61
C SER A 307 31.92 -13.74 33.77
N GLY A 308 31.20 -14.69 34.24
CA GLY A 308 31.63 -15.85 35.05
C GLY A 308 32.77 -15.70 36.07
N ASN A 309 33.19 -14.50 36.43
CA ASN A 309 34.16 -14.27 37.47
C ASN A 309 33.49 -14.39 38.84
N ARG A 310 33.43 -15.63 39.34
CA ARG A 310 33.28 -15.87 40.78
C ARG A 310 34.51 -15.29 41.49
N ARG A 311 34.34 -14.19 42.15
CA ARG A 311 35.11 -13.84 43.36
C ARG A 311 34.19 -13.80 44.55
#